data_1eb656c821107ea04e133adb79506be5
#
_entry.id   1eb656c821107ea04e133adb79506be5
#
_cell.length_a   1.000
_cell.length_b   1.000
_cell.length_c   1.000
_cell.angle_alpha   90.00
_cell.angle_beta   90.00
_cell.angle_gamma   90.00
#
_symmetry.space_group_name_H-M   'P 1'
#
loop_
_entity.id
_entity.type
_entity.pdbx_description
1 polymer ?
#
loop_
_entity_poly.entity_id
_entity_poly.type
_entity_poly.pdbx_seq_one_letter_code
_entity_poly.pdbx_strand_id
1 'polypeptide(L)'
;MATATTLAIFAQAKQVTVTNNSDFNREVEPIVISINEKADYKSAVVSSDGNTLPYQLEDIDGNGHYDQICFITSLKKKEKKQFLVTLHKQEAEQTFTPQVYAEMMLTNKKIKSQNKQDLYISSLTVDNGTNPYWMLHHHGPAFENDMVAYRIYFDERQTIDIYGKNRKALELKETQFYPDQEQKANGYGDDVLWVGKTFGLGALRGWADNLPQMLLDVDKRTMEIVACGPLRTIVKVVDKGWNPFYPEKCDNAKRIDMTTLYTLSAGRRDCAVDVTFKGDIESLKLATGLINVKNSEEYSDGKGLRGCWGTDWPVSEKDSAGHKRETVGLGICIPADNIIKELPANSDNYPYVVKPALGEIHYHITFASDNETFPGSFHTPASFFEYLRQWKRQIESPVTITTKDVFL
;
A
#
# COMPACT_ATOMS: atom_id res chain seq x y z
N MET A 1 18.17 -49.26 29.84
CA MET A 1 16.92 -48.83 29.21
C MET A 1 16.87 -47.33 29.30
N ALA A 2 17.10 -46.62 28.19
CA ALA A 2 16.97 -45.18 28.13
C ALA A 2 15.52 -44.85 27.74
N THR A 3 14.78 -44.29 28.67
CA THR A 3 13.44 -43.78 28.41
C THR A 3 13.56 -42.49 27.58
N ALA A 4 13.25 -42.59 26.29
CA ALA A 4 13.08 -41.41 25.45
C ALA A 4 11.83 -40.66 25.89
N THR A 5 12.03 -39.54 26.58
CA THR A 5 10.95 -38.62 26.90
C THR A 5 10.64 -37.87 25.61
N THR A 6 9.61 -38.28 24.91
CA THR A 6 9.04 -37.50 23.80
C THR A 6 8.44 -36.27 24.40
N LEU A 7 9.12 -35.11 24.29
CA LEU A 7 8.48 -33.80 24.54
C LEU A 7 7.37 -33.67 23.51
N ALA A 8 6.13 -33.73 23.99
CA ALA A 8 4.98 -33.33 23.20
C ALA A 8 5.16 -31.84 22.86
N ILE A 9 5.46 -31.54 21.62
CA ILE A 9 5.50 -30.18 21.11
C ILE A 9 4.05 -29.78 20.95
N PHE A 10 3.49 -29.10 21.96
CA PHE A 10 2.15 -28.53 21.86
C PHE A 10 2.20 -27.41 20.79
N ALA A 11 1.69 -27.70 19.61
CA ALA A 11 1.41 -26.69 18.61
C ALA A 11 0.27 -25.80 19.14
N GLN A 12 0.47 -24.51 19.17
CA GLN A 12 -0.65 -23.59 19.49
C GLN A 12 -1.52 -23.49 18.24
N ALA A 13 -2.80 -23.74 18.39
CA ALA A 13 -3.77 -23.57 17.32
C ALA A 13 -4.78 -22.49 17.68
N LYS A 14 -5.23 -21.76 16.65
CA LYS A 14 -6.32 -20.79 16.74
C LYS A 14 -7.44 -21.19 15.79
N GLN A 15 -8.64 -21.34 16.31
CA GLN A 15 -9.84 -21.36 15.49
C GLN A 15 -10.20 -19.94 15.11
N VAL A 16 -10.23 -19.64 13.82
CA VAL A 16 -10.57 -18.32 13.27
C VAL A 16 -11.93 -18.42 12.59
N THR A 17 -12.85 -17.59 13.00
CA THR A 17 -14.16 -17.49 12.34
C THR A 17 -14.25 -16.14 11.65
N VAL A 18 -14.51 -16.17 10.35
CA VAL A 18 -14.69 -14.98 9.50
C VAL A 18 -16.14 -14.92 9.06
N THR A 19 -16.78 -13.78 9.28
CA THR A 19 -18.19 -13.56 8.93
C THR A 19 -18.31 -12.38 7.96
N ASN A 20 -18.82 -12.62 6.78
CA ASN A 20 -19.23 -11.60 5.83
C ASN A 20 -20.66 -11.16 6.18
N ASN A 21 -20.81 -10.02 6.86
CA ASN A 21 -22.11 -9.46 7.22
C ASN A 21 -22.80 -8.70 6.08
N SER A 22 -22.12 -8.54 4.94
CA SER A 22 -22.65 -7.78 3.80
C SER A 22 -23.60 -8.62 2.92
N ASP A 23 -24.33 -7.97 2.04
CA ASP A 23 -25.24 -8.56 1.07
C ASP A 23 -24.60 -8.85 -0.30
N PHE A 24 -23.26 -8.77 -0.37
CA PHE A 24 -22.45 -9.04 -1.56
C PHE A 24 -21.33 -10.04 -1.28
N ASN A 25 -20.85 -10.69 -2.34
CA ASN A 25 -19.69 -11.58 -2.26
C ASN A 25 -18.39 -10.79 -2.12
N ARG A 26 -17.40 -11.42 -1.49
CA ARG A 26 -16.01 -10.95 -1.40
C ARG A 26 -15.14 -11.99 -2.07
N GLU A 27 -14.66 -11.70 -3.25
CA GLU A 27 -13.85 -12.64 -4.03
C GLU A 27 -12.43 -12.77 -3.47
N VAL A 28 -11.90 -11.68 -2.93
CA VAL A 28 -10.58 -11.61 -2.31
C VAL A 28 -10.68 -10.84 -1.01
N GLU A 29 -10.56 -11.54 0.10
CA GLU A 29 -10.58 -10.94 1.45
C GLU A 29 -9.32 -11.34 2.22
N PRO A 30 -8.39 -10.42 2.47
CA PRO A 30 -7.25 -10.66 3.33
C PRO A 30 -7.71 -10.76 4.78
N ILE A 31 -7.33 -11.84 5.45
CA ILE A 31 -7.60 -12.09 6.85
C ILE A 31 -6.29 -11.98 7.61
N VAL A 32 -6.24 -11.08 8.57
CA VAL A 32 -5.07 -10.83 9.41
C VAL A 32 -5.45 -11.08 10.85
N ILE A 33 -4.66 -11.88 11.53
CA ILE A 33 -4.81 -12.14 12.96
C ILE A 33 -3.49 -11.95 13.68
N SER A 34 -3.53 -11.37 14.86
CA SER A 34 -2.35 -11.25 15.72
C SER A 34 -1.98 -12.61 16.31
N ILE A 35 -0.68 -12.84 16.42
CA ILE A 35 -0.09 -14.00 17.07
C ILE A 35 0.79 -13.55 18.23
N ASN A 36 1.10 -14.48 19.14
CA ASN A 36 1.97 -14.13 20.27
C ASN A 36 3.45 -14.15 19.82
N GLU A 37 4.04 -12.98 19.57
CA GLU A 37 5.43 -12.81 19.15
C GLU A 37 6.43 -13.49 20.10
N LYS A 38 6.16 -13.45 21.43
CA LYS A 38 7.04 -14.07 22.45
C LYS A 38 7.16 -15.59 22.32
N ALA A 39 6.29 -16.22 21.54
CA ALA A 39 6.34 -17.66 21.30
C ALA A 39 7.33 -18.05 20.21
N ASP A 40 7.86 -17.06 19.44
CA ASP A 40 8.84 -17.24 18.36
C ASP A 40 8.45 -18.29 17.33
N TYR A 41 7.26 -18.13 16.75
CA TYR A 41 6.77 -19.00 15.68
C TYR A 41 7.55 -18.75 14.39
N LYS A 42 7.84 -19.83 13.65
CA LYS A 42 8.58 -19.80 12.37
C LYS A 42 7.73 -20.23 11.18
N SER A 43 6.65 -20.95 11.41
CA SER A 43 5.75 -21.40 10.36
C SER A 43 4.33 -21.60 10.87
N ALA A 44 3.40 -21.81 9.93
CA ALA A 44 2.01 -22.10 10.25
C ALA A 44 1.41 -23.10 9.24
N VAL A 45 0.26 -23.64 9.60
CA VAL A 45 -0.67 -24.29 8.67
C VAL A 45 -2.02 -23.60 8.82
N VAL A 46 -2.54 -23.07 7.72
CA VAL A 46 -3.89 -22.51 7.66
C VAL A 46 -4.78 -23.48 6.88
N SER A 47 -5.85 -23.93 7.46
CA SER A 47 -6.77 -24.88 6.81
C SER A 47 -8.24 -24.49 6.99
N SER A 48 -9.06 -24.85 6.00
CA SER A 48 -10.52 -24.74 6.02
C SER A 48 -11.11 -25.85 5.17
N ASP A 49 -12.11 -26.56 5.68
CA ASP A 49 -12.81 -27.63 4.99
C ASP A 49 -11.88 -28.71 4.41
N GLY A 50 -10.81 -29.04 5.15
CA GLY A 50 -9.81 -30.05 4.75
C GLY A 50 -8.77 -29.59 3.73
N ASN A 51 -8.84 -28.34 3.25
CA ASN A 51 -7.87 -27.74 2.33
C ASN A 51 -6.90 -26.82 3.09
N THR A 52 -5.63 -26.83 2.70
CA THR A 52 -4.64 -25.87 3.17
C THR A 52 -4.65 -24.61 2.30
N LEU A 53 -4.37 -23.47 2.92
CA LEU A 53 -4.32 -22.16 2.28
C LEU A 53 -2.90 -21.58 2.39
N PRO A 54 -2.44 -20.84 1.38
CA PRO A 54 -1.26 -20.01 1.53
C PRO A 54 -1.41 -19.01 2.68
N TYR A 55 -0.33 -18.78 3.39
CA TYR A 55 -0.24 -17.81 4.48
C TYR A 55 1.06 -17.00 4.39
N GLN A 56 1.11 -15.92 5.14
CA GLN A 56 2.28 -15.07 5.31
C GLN A 56 2.39 -14.69 6.78
N LEU A 57 3.55 -14.95 7.39
CA LEU A 57 3.91 -14.44 8.70
C LEU A 57 4.59 -13.09 8.53
N GLU A 58 4.35 -12.15 9.44
CA GLU A 58 4.83 -10.77 9.33
C GLU A 58 5.34 -10.27 10.69
N ASP A 59 6.45 -9.54 10.63
CA ASP A 59 7.08 -8.80 11.72
C ASP A 59 6.92 -7.31 11.39
N ILE A 60 5.85 -6.70 11.90
CA ILE A 60 5.49 -5.32 11.55
C ILE A 60 6.32 -4.29 12.31
N ASP A 61 6.71 -4.61 13.54
CA ASP A 61 7.50 -3.71 14.37
C ASP A 61 9.02 -3.84 14.15
N GLY A 62 9.47 -4.90 13.44
CA GLY A 62 10.86 -5.12 13.09
C GLY A 62 11.70 -5.65 14.23
N ASN A 63 11.10 -6.33 15.21
CA ASN A 63 11.82 -6.86 16.38
C ASN A 63 12.44 -8.25 16.14
N GLY A 64 12.24 -8.86 14.96
CA GLY A 64 12.73 -10.17 14.58
C GLY A 64 11.81 -11.33 14.94
N HIS A 65 10.62 -11.05 15.46
CA HIS A 65 9.61 -12.03 15.79
C HIS A 65 8.30 -11.71 15.05
N TYR A 66 7.65 -12.71 14.49
CA TYR A 66 6.38 -12.50 13.82
C TYR A 66 5.28 -12.15 14.83
N ASP A 67 4.55 -11.07 14.57
CA ASP A 67 3.46 -10.55 15.38
C ASP A 67 2.08 -10.80 14.77
N GLN A 68 2.02 -11.14 13.49
CA GLN A 68 0.76 -11.46 12.81
C GLN A 68 0.91 -12.49 11.69
N ILE A 69 -0.22 -13.08 11.32
CA ILE A 69 -0.34 -13.96 10.16
C ILE A 69 -1.46 -13.47 9.25
N CYS A 70 -1.19 -13.45 7.94
CA CYS A 70 -2.14 -13.13 6.90
C CYS A 70 -2.44 -14.38 6.04
N PHE A 71 -3.70 -14.56 5.65
CA PHE A 71 -4.13 -15.48 4.59
C PHE A 71 -5.29 -14.85 3.81
N ILE A 72 -5.57 -15.34 2.60
CA ILE A 72 -6.61 -14.78 1.72
C ILE A 72 -7.69 -15.83 1.50
N THR A 73 -8.95 -15.38 1.53
CA THR A 73 -10.11 -16.24 1.27
C THR A 73 -11.16 -15.51 0.43
N SER A 74 -12.11 -16.26 -0.13
CA SER A 74 -13.35 -15.73 -0.65
C SER A 74 -14.51 -16.00 0.31
N LEU A 75 -15.51 -15.14 0.32
CA LEU A 75 -16.70 -15.22 1.15
C LEU A 75 -17.94 -14.88 0.33
N LYS A 76 -18.93 -15.74 0.34
CA LYS A 76 -20.25 -15.41 -0.20
C LYS A 76 -20.93 -14.37 0.71
N LYS A 77 -21.98 -13.71 0.19
CA LYS A 77 -22.83 -12.84 1.00
C LYS A 77 -23.39 -13.60 2.20
N LYS A 78 -23.35 -12.95 3.37
CA LYS A 78 -23.84 -13.52 4.65
C LYS A 78 -23.16 -14.82 5.06
N GLU A 79 -22.02 -15.16 4.47
CA GLU A 79 -21.29 -16.41 4.81
C GLU A 79 -20.51 -16.24 6.10
N LYS A 80 -20.48 -17.33 6.87
CA LYS A 80 -19.62 -17.54 8.02
C LYS A 80 -18.72 -18.74 7.72
N LYS A 81 -17.39 -18.52 7.68
CA LYS A 81 -16.38 -19.52 7.35
C LYS A 81 -15.42 -19.73 8.51
N GLN A 82 -14.97 -20.95 8.72
CA GLN A 82 -14.07 -21.32 9.81
C GLN A 82 -12.72 -21.77 9.27
N PHE A 83 -11.66 -21.37 9.96
CA PHE A 83 -10.28 -21.72 9.66
C PHE A 83 -9.61 -22.24 10.94
N LEU A 84 -8.72 -23.19 10.77
CA LEU A 84 -7.78 -23.62 11.80
C LEU A 84 -6.40 -23.09 11.42
N VAL A 85 -5.79 -22.30 12.29
CA VAL A 85 -4.42 -21.81 12.15
C VAL A 85 -3.57 -22.49 13.22
N THR A 86 -2.67 -23.37 12.77
CA THR A 86 -1.72 -24.08 13.65
C THR A 86 -0.36 -23.45 13.49
N LEU A 87 0.23 -22.97 14.60
CA LEU A 87 1.51 -22.27 14.64
C LEU A 87 2.63 -23.20 15.11
N HIS A 88 3.77 -23.13 14.44
CA HIS A 88 4.92 -24.01 14.70
C HIS A 88 6.19 -23.19 14.96
N LYS A 89 7.06 -23.71 15.83
CA LYS A 89 8.39 -23.14 16.13
C LYS A 89 9.48 -23.59 15.16
N GLN A 90 9.16 -24.56 14.29
CA GLN A 90 10.04 -25.06 13.25
C GLN A 90 9.77 -24.34 11.93
N GLU A 91 10.80 -24.18 11.10
CA GLU A 91 10.65 -23.69 9.73
C GLU A 91 9.76 -24.66 8.92
N ALA A 92 9.00 -24.11 7.98
CA ALA A 92 8.21 -24.91 7.05
C ALA A 92 9.08 -25.35 5.88
N GLU A 93 8.88 -26.60 5.43
CA GLU A 93 9.41 -27.05 4.14
C GLU A 93 8.60 -26.50 2.96
N GLN A 94 7.34 -26.12 3.20
CA GLN A 94 6.43 -25.63 2.17
C GLN A 94 6.68 -24.16 1.88
N THR A 95 6.92 -23.85 0.60
CA THR A 95 6.98 -22.50 0.06
C THR A 95 5.75 -22.21 -0.80
N PHE A 96 5.30 -20.95 -0.81
CA PHE A 96 4.18 -20.51 -1.67
C PHE A 96 4.71 -19.63 -2.79
N THR A 97 4.12 -19.76 -3.98
CA THR A 97 4.44 -18.87 -5.10
C THR A 97 4.08 -17.43 -4.74
N PRO A 98 5.02 -16.48 -4.81
CA PRO A 98 4.73 -15.09 -4.56
C PRO A 98 3.68 -14.53 -5.54
N GLN A 99 2.69 -13.83 -5.02
CA GLN A 99 1.65 -13.13 -5.78
C GLN A 99 1.81 -11.61 -5.69
N VAL A 100 2.83 -11.18 -4.97
CA VAL A 100 3.21 -9.78 -4.79
C VAL A 100 4.74 -9.67 -4.84
N TYR A 101 5.23 -8.45 -5.09
CA TYR A 101 6.66 -8.16 -5.08
C TYR A 101 6.90 -6.73 -4.63
N ALA A 102 8.03 -6.47 -3.99
CA ALA A 102 8.47 -5.12 -3.65
C ALA A 102 9.99 -5.01 -3.78
N GLU A 103 10.45 -3.82 -4.16
CA GLU A 103 11.87 -3.53 -4.31
C GLU A 103 12.20 -2.09 -3.95
N MET A 104 13.43 -1.89 -3.48
CA MET A 104 14.10 -0.61 -3.37
C MET A 104 15.57 -0.81 -3.67
N MET A 105 16.18 0.06 -4.45
CA MET A 105 17.57 -0.10 -4.91
C MET A 105 18.32 1.20 -4.87
N LEU A 106 19.60 1.14 -4.50
CA LEU A 106 20.52 2.22 -4.72
C LEU A 106 20.98 2.22 -6.19
N THR A 107 21.15 3.40 -6.77
CA THR A 107 21.65 3.55 -8.14
C THR A 107 23.12 3.11 -8.19
N ASN A 108 23.41 2.07 -8.96
CA ASN A 108 24.76 1.64 -9.25
C ASN A 108 25.30 2.40 -10.50
N LYS A 109 26.18 3.36 -10.28
CA LYS A 109 26.74 4.21 -11.35
C LYS A 109 27.55 3.43 -12.41
N LYS A 110 27.91 2.17 -12.15
CA LYS A 110 28.58 1.29 -13.10
C LYS A 110 27.61 0.69 -14.11
N ILE A 111 26.33 0.63 -13.80
CA ILE A 111 25.27 0.09 -14.64
C ILE A 111 24.55 1.26 -15.32
N LYS A 112 24.50 1.26 -16.65
CA LYS A 112 23.89 2.32 -17.45
C LYS A 112 22.44 2.03 -17.82
N SER A 113 22.03 0.76 -17.82
CA SER A 113 20.66 0.37 -18.15
C SER A 113 19.70 0.73 -17.02
N GLN A 114 18.56 1.36 -17.36
CA GLN A 114 17.55 1.76 -16.37
C GLN A 114 16.90 0.57 -15.66
N ASN A 115 16.78 -0.58 -16.33
CA ASN A 115 16.12 -1.77 -15.76
C ASN A 115 17.12 -2.90 -15.44
N LYS A 116 18.33 -2.57 -15.01
CA LYS A 116 19.38 -3.55 -14.68
C LYS A 116 20.13 -3.20 -13.39
N GLN A 117 19.54 -2.42 -12.48
CA GLN A 117 20.15 -2.08 -11.18
C GLN A 117 20.19 -3.32 -10.27
N ASP A 118 21.21 -3.40 -9.41
CA ASP A 118 21.52 -4.61 -8.63
C ASP A 118 21.79 -4.38 -7.13
N LEU A 119 21.76 -3.12 -6.68
CA LEU A 119 22.03 -2.79 -5.27
C LEU A 119 20.74 -2.73 -4.46
N TYR A 120 20.11 -3.88 -4.27
CA TYR A 120 18.87 -4.01 -3.49
C TYR A 120 19.10 -3.71 -2.02
N ILE A 121 18.17 -2.95 -1.44
CA ILE A 121 18.11 -2.64 0.00
C ILE A 121 16.67 -2.80 0.49
N SER A 122 16.50 -3.20 1.75
CA SER A 122 15.18 -3.28 2.39
C SER A 122 14.81 -2.02 3.15
N SER A 123 15.79 -1.22 3.58
CA SER A 123 15.57 0.01 4.35
C SER A 123 16.63 1.06 4.05
N LEU A 124 16.24 2.32 4.12
CA LEU A 124 17.13 3.47 4.06
C LEU A 124 16.62 4.56 5.02
N THR A 125 17.51 5.08 5.84
CA THR A 125 17.26 6.24 6.71
C THR A 125 18.16 7.39 6.29
N VAL A 126 17.60 8.59 6.19
CA VAL A 126 18.35 9.83 5.92
C VAL A 126 18.05 10.89 6.97
N ASP A 127 19.06 11.69 7.29
CA ASP A 127 18.92 12.83 8.19
C ASP A 127 18.36 14.06 7.48
N ASN A 128 17.87 15.03 8.25
CA ASN A 128 17.38 16.30 7.76
C ASN A 128 18.36 16.96 6.77
N GLY A 129 17.82 17.52 5.70
CA GLY A 129 18.59 18.17 4.63
C GLY A 129 19.17 17.20 3.59
N THR A 130 19.03 15.88 3.76
CA THR A 130 19.43 14.89 2.75
C THR A 130 18.22 14.54 1.88
N ASN A 131 18.38 14.69 0.56
CA ASN A 131 17.38 14.24 -0.40
C ASN A 131 17.91 13.00 -1.16
N PRO A 132 17.40 11.80 -0.87
CA PRO A 132 17.87 10.55 -1.49
C PRO A 132 17.26 10.27 -2.86
N TYR A 133 16.38 11.09 -3.38
CA TYR A 133 15.62 10.89 -4.62
C TYR A 133 16.49 10.41 -5.79
N TRP A 134 17.67 11.03 -5.98
CA TRP A 134 18.60 10.65 -7.05
C TRP A 134 19.60 9.55 -6.66
N MET A 135 19.60 9.15 -5.38
CA MET A 135 20.43 8.03 -4.91
C MET A 135 19.73 6.68 -5.14
N LEU A 136 18.41 6.70 -5.25
CA LEU A 136 17.59 5.53 -5.44
C LEU A 136 17.23 5.35 -6.92
N HIS A 137 17.31 4.13 -7.38
CA HIS A 137 16.70 3.73 -8.64
C HIS A 137 15.18 3.92 -8.52
N HIS A 138 14.54 4.40 -9.58
CA HIS A 138 13.12 4.81 -9.59
C HIS A 138 12.63 5.59 -8.37
N HIS A 139 13.55 6.26 -7.65
CA HIS A 139 13.30 7.32 -6.67
C HIS A 139 12.65 6.89 -5.34
N GLY A 140 12.53 5.62 -5.05
CA GLY A 140 11.97 5.11 -3.80
C GLY A 140 11.56 3.65 -3.88
N PRO A 141 10.83 3.12 -2.88
CA PRO A 141 10.30 1.77 -2.93
C PRO A 141 9.19 1.66 -3.98
N ALA A 142 9.20 0.56 -4.73
CA ALA A 142 8.11 0.15 -5.61
C ALA A 142 7.58 -1.21 -5.18
N PHE A 143 6.27 -1.42 -5.31
CA PHE A 143 5.60 -2.64 -4.88
C PHE A 143 4.39 -2.95 -5.77
N GLU A 144 4.15 -4.23 -6.00
CA GLU A 144 3.14 -4.70 -6.95
C GLU A 144 2.43 -5.97 -6.50
N ASN A 145 1.28 -6.19 -7.10
CA ASN A 145 0.69 -7.51 -7.31
C ASN A 145 0.51 -7.77 -8.81
N ASP A 146 -0.25 -8.78 -9.20
CA ASP A 146 -0.44 -9.13 -10.62
C ASP A 146 -1.23 -8.07 -11.42
N MET A 147 -1.96 -7.15 -10.78
CA MET A 147 -2.85 -6.18 -11.43
C MET A 147 -2.34 -4.75 -11.41
N VAL A 148 -1.66 -4.33 -10.35
CA VAL A 148 -1.26 -2.94 -10.11
C VAL A 148 0.14 -2.85 -9.53
N ALA A 149 0.82 -1.72 -9.76
CA ALA A 149 2.06 -1.41 -9.07
C ALA A 149 2.11 0.06 -8.66
N TYR A 150 2.69 0.31 -7.51
CA TYR A 150 2.85 1.62 -6.89
C TYR A 150 4.31 1.91 -6.64
N ARG A 151 4.65 3.19 -6.57
CA ARG A 151 5.95 3.71 -6.17
C ARG A 151 5.75 4.89 -5.23
N ILE A 152 6.61 5.02 -4.20
CA ILE A 152 6.58 6.16 -3.29
C ILE A 152 7.89 6.92 -3.44
N TYR A 153 7.85 8.21 -3.75
CA TYR A 153 9.05 9.05 -3.85
C TYR A 153 9.67 9.27 -2.47
N PHE A 154 10.94 8.93 -2.35
CA PHE A 154 11.69 9.08 -1.09
C PHE A 154 12.28 10.48 -0.97
N ASP A 155 11.41 11.46 -0.85
CA ASP A 155 11.75 12.86 -0.55
C ASP A 155 10.63 13.54 0.25
N GLU A 156 10.68 14.85 0.38
CA GLU A 156 9.69 15.66 1.09
C GLU A 156 8.28 15.60 0.46
N ARG A 157 8.18 15.16 -0.78
CA ARG A 157 6.90 15.01 -1.48
C ARG A 157 6.15 13.77 -1.06
N GLN A 158 6.85 12.66 -0.87
CA GLN A 158 6.26 11.32 -0.67
C GLN A 158 5.10 11.04 -1.63
N THR A 159 5.20 11.61 -2.84
CA THR A 159 4.15 11.44 -3.85
C THR A 159 4.04 9.97 -4.25
N ILE A 160 2.81 9.48 -4.32
CA ILE A 160 2.53 8.12 -4.76
C ILE A 160 2.31 8.14 -6.26
N ASP A 161 3.05 7.29 -6.94
CA ASP A 161 3.08 7.12 -8.38
C ASP A 161 2.62 5.72 -8.76
N ILE A 162 2.27 5.50 -10.03
CA ILE A 162 1.63 4.28 -10.52
C ILE A 162 2.31 3.74 -11.78
N TYR A 163 2.39 2.41 -11.85
CA TYR A 163 2.79 1.67 -13.03
C TYR A 163 1.58 0.88 -13.54
N GLY A 164 1.10 1.23 -14.74
CA GLY A 164 -0.05 0.59 -15.37
C GLY A 164 0.36 -0.72 -16.04
N LYS A 165 -0.32 -1.80 -15.71
CA LYS A 165 -0.09 -3.11 -16.28
C LYS A 165 -0.99 -3.38 -17.48
N ASN A 166 -0.46 -4.01 -18.52
CA ASN A 166 -1.25 -4.43 -19.67
C ASN A 166 -1.82 -5.84 -19.48
N ARG A 167 -1.13 -6.69 -18.72
CA ARG A 167 -1.48 -8.08 -18.42
C ARG A 167 -1.36 -8.36 -16.92
N LYS A 168 -1.99 -9.44 -16.44
CA LYS A 168 -1.79 -9.89 -15.06
C LYS A 168 -0.46 -10.61 -14.92
N ALA A 169 0.51 -9.94 -14.31
CA ALA A 169 1.83 -10.51 -14.01
C ALA A 169 2.56 -9.69 -12.95
N LEU A 170 3.52 -10.29 -12.25
CA LEU A 170 4.53 -9.54 -11.52
C LEU A 170 5.59 -9.10 -12.54
N GLU A 171 5.89 -7.83 -12.62
CA GLU A 171 6.74 -7.23 -13.67
C GLU A 171 7.89 -6.39 -13.15
N LEU A 172 7.77 -5.83 -11.92
CA LEU A 172 8.75 -4.88 -11.39
C LEU A 172 10.16 -5.46 -11.29
N LYS A 173 10.30 -6.73 -10.91
CA LYS A 173 11.61 -7.39 -10.85
C LYS A 173 12.36 -7.36 -12.19
N GLU A 174 11.64 -7.40 -13.29
CA GLU A 174 12.21 -7.41 -14.65
C GLU A 174 12.30 -6.02 -15.25
N THR A 175 11.29 -5.18 -15.04
CA THR A 175 11.20 -3.84 -15.61
C THR A 175 11.89 -2.78 -14.74
N GLN A 176 11.96 -3.01 -13.43
CA GLN A 176 12.42 -2.02 -12.46
C GLN A 176 11.78 -0.65 -12.70
N PHE A 177 10.45 -0.65 -12.94
CA PHE A 177 9.61 0.50 -13.26
C PHE A 177 9.82 1.12 -14.65
N TYR A 178 10.89 0.76 -15.37
CA TYR A 178 11.25 1.34 -16.66
C TYR A 178 11.47 0.24 -17.71
N PRO A 179 10.40 -0.28 -18.34
CA PRO A 179 10.49 -1.33 -19.33
C PRO A 179 11.26 -0.84 -20.57
N ASP A 180 12.05 -1.72 -21.15
CA ASP A 180 12.68 -1.47 -22.44
C ASP A 180 11.72 -1.74 -23.62
N GLN A 181 12.16 -1.48 -24.85
CA GLN A 181 11.32 -1.61 -26.04
C GLN A 181 10.87 -3.06 -26.30
N GLU A 182 11.71 -4.03 -25.96
CA GLU A 182 11.38 -5.45 -26.11
C GLU A 182 10.31 -5.87 -25.09
N GLN A 183 10.45 -5.44 -23.84
CA GLN A 183 9.45 -5.66 -22.81
C GLN A 183 8.11 -5.02 -23.19
N LYS A 184 8.09 -3.77 -23.67
CA LYS A 184 6.86 -3.10 -24.15
C LYS A 184 6.22 -3.87 -25.30
N ALA A 185 7.02 -4.34 -26.28
CA ALA A 185 6.52 -5.15 -27.39
C ALA A 185 5.94 -6.50 -26.94
N ASN A 186 6.42 -7.04 -25.81
CA ASN A 186 5.94 -8.26 -25.19
C ASN A 186 4.77 -8.04 -24.20
N GLY A 187 4.16 -6.85 -24.21
CA GLY A 187 2.95 -6.54 -23.43
C GLY A 187 3.19 -6.26 -21.96
N TYR A 188 4.41 -5.89 -21.55
CA TYR A 188 4.66 -5.33 -20.23
C TYR A 188 3.97 -3.98 -20.07
N GLY A 189 3.66 -3.61 -18.84
CA GLY A 189 3.16 -2.29 -18.50
C GLY A 189 4.22 -1.20 -18.60
N ASP A 190 3.89 0.00 -18.11
CA ASP A 190 4.81 1.15 -18.13
C ASP A 190 4.45 2.14 -16.99
N ASP A 191 5.31 3.13 -16.77
CA ASP A 191 4.98 4.36 -16.05
C ASP A 191 3.89 5.10 -16.86
N VAL A 192 2.72 5.33 -16.26
CA VAL A 192 1.53 5.82 -17.00
C VAL A 192 1.07 7.21 -16.55
N LEU A 193 1.76 7.84 -15.60
CA LEU A 193 1.31 9.12 -15.05
C LEU A 193 2.44 9.98 -14.50
N TRP A 194 2.60 11.18 -15.01
CA TRP A 194 3.48 12.19 -14.43
C TRP A 194 2.84 12.85 -13.22
N VAL A 195 3.28 12.49 -12.02
CA VAL A 195 2.71 13.01 -10.76
C VAL A 195 3.38 14.27 -10.21
N GLY A 196 4.63 14.55 -10.56
CA GLY A 196 5.35 15.78 -10.22
C GLY A 196 5.33 16.13 -8.71
N LYS A 197 4.77 17.32 -8.40
CA LYS A 197 4.63 17.84 -7.02
C LYS A 197 3.21 17.71 -6.47
N THR A 198 2.30 17.08 -7.18
CA THR A 198 0.92 16.87 -6.76
C THR A 198 0.81 15.83 -5.64
N PHE A 199 -0.40 15.49 -5.23
CA PHE A 199 -0.61 14.34 -4.34
C PHE A 199 -0.32 13.00 -5.03
N GLY A 200 -0.23 12.97 -6.38
CA GLY A 200 -0.26 11.71 -7.10
C GLY A 200 -1.52 10.95 -6.73
N LEU A 201 -1.36 9.78 -6.16
CA LEU A 201 -2.46 8.95 -5.69
C LEU A 201 -2.47 8.88 -4.16
N GLY A 202 -2.97 9.94 -3.51
CA GLY A 202 -3.23 9.91 -2.07
C GLY A 202 -2.06 10.26 -1.16
N ALA A 203 -0.99 10.91 -1.63
CA ALA A 203 0.10 11.32 -0.75
C ALA A 203 -0.39 12.28 0.35
N LEU A 204 0.07 12.05 1.58
CA LEU A 204 -0.26 12.91 2.72
C LEU A 204 0.68 14.12 2.78
N ARG A 205 0.15 15.27 3.14
CA ARG A 205 0.85 16.55 3.28
C ARG A 205 0.43 17.24 4.58
N GLY A 206 1.27 18.14 5.10
CA GLY A 206 0.84 19.11 6.08
C GLY A 206 -0.24 20.05 5.51
N TRP A 207 -0.92 20.80 6.39
CA TRP A 207 -1.88 21.81 5.99
C TRP A 207 -1.68 23.09 6.79
N ALA A 208 -1.22 24.15 6.14
CA ALA A 208 -1.05 25.48 6.72
C ALA A 208 -1.42 26.54 5.67
N ASP A 209 -1.88 27.71 6.11
CA ASP A 209 -2.23 28.84 5.25
C ASP A 209 -3.23 28.50 4.13
N ASN A 210 -4.13 27.54 4.37
CA ASN A 210 -5.07 27.00 3.39
C ASN A 210 -4.41 26.32 2.17
N LEU A 211 -3.17 25.83 2.33
CA LEU A 211 -2.41 25.15 1.30
C LEU A 211 -1.77 23.86 1.83
N PRO A 212 -1.63 22.83 0.98
CA PRO A 212 -0.84 21.64 1.30
C PRO A 212 0.64 22.01 1.48
N GLN A 213 1.27 21.48 2.52
CA GLN A 213 2.68 21.70 2.84
C GLN A 213 3.47 20.42 2.65
N MET A 214 4.61 20.49 1.94
CA MET A 214 5.54 19.38 1.84
C MET A 214 6.11 19.01 3.22
N LEU A 215 6.50 17.76 3.40
CA LEU A 215 7.09 17.26 4.65
C LEU A 215 8.58 17.64 4.71
N LEU A 216 8.88 18.94 4.79
CA LEU A 216 10.22 19.47 4.62
C LEU A 216 11.11 19.35 5.87
N ASP A 217 10.58 19.76 7.02
CA ASP A 217 11.35 19.83 8.27
C ASP A 217 11.11 18.57 9.12
N VAL A 218 11.87 17.52 8.84
CA VAL A 218 11.89 16.25 9.59
C VAL A 218 13.30 15.98 10.09
N ASP A 219 13.46 15.44 11.29
CA ASP A 219 14.79 15.10 11.82
C ASP A 219 15.41 13.93 11.05
N LYS A 220 14.58 12.89 10.81
CA LYS A 220 14.95 11.70 10.04
C LYS A 220 13.79 11.18 9.24
N ARG A 221 14.07 10.71 8.02
CA ARG A 221 13.10 10.00 7.19
C ARG A 221 13.60 8.60 6.90
N THR A 222 12.75 7.60 7.13
CA THR A 222 13.02 6.20 6.82
C THR A 222 11.98 5.67 5.83
N MET A 223 12.42 4.92 4.83
CA MET A 223 11.55 4.02 4.06
C MET A 223 12.05 2.59 4.19
N GLU A 224 11.12 1.66 4.32
CA GLU A 224 11.41 0.25 4.60
C GLU A 224 10.38 -0.66 3.95
N ILE A 225 10.84 -1.75 3.33
CA ILE A 225 10.00 -2.86 2.90
C ILE A 225 9.91 -3.82 4.09
N VAL A 226 8.81 -3.74 4.83
CA VAL A 226 8.55 -4.55 6.04
C VAL A 226 8.16 -5.97 5.67
N ALA A 227 7.35 -6.14 4.62
CA ALA A 227 6.92 -7.44 4.14
C ALA A 227 6.86 -7.47 2.61
N CYS A 228 7.29 -8.62 2.04
CA CYS A 228 7.27 -8.86 0.61
C CYS A 228 6.92 -10.32 0.32
N GLY A 229 5.65 -10.62 0.19
CA GLY A 229 5.13 -11.91 -0.26
C GLY A 229 4.92 -12.96 0.85
N PRO A 230 4.25 -14.10 0.51
CA PRO A 230 3.68 -14.39 -0.80
C PRO A 230 2.34 -13.69 -1.10
N LEU A 231 1.65 -13.11 -0.09
CA LEU A 231 0.26 -12.65 -0.22
C LEU A 231 0.09 -11.14 -0.17
N ARG A 232 1.02 -10.41 0.46
CA ARG A 232 0.98 -8.96 0.49
C ARG A 232 2.35 -8.32 0.68
N THR A 233 2.46 -7.09 0.22
CA THR A 233 3.59 -6.20 0.52
C THR A 233 3.18 -5.17 1.55
N ILE A 234 4.13 -4.81 2.43
CA ILE A 234 3.97 -3.71 3.37
C ILE A 234 5.21 -2.82 3.25
N VAL A 235 4.98 -1.56 2.86
CA VAL A 235 6.01 -0.53 2.81
C VAL A 235 5.74 0.48 3.92
N LYS A 236 6.76 0.75 4.73
CA LYS A 236 6.70 1.67 5.87
C LYS A 236 7.49 2.94 5.58
N VAL A 237 6.88 4.08 5.86
CA VAL A 237 7.53 5.39 5.83
C VAL A 237 7.46 6.00 7.22
N VAL A 238 8.59 6.46 7.74
CA VAL A 238 8.66 7.14 9.04
C VAL A 238 9.27 8.52 8.86
N ASP A 239 8.51 9.55 9.20
CA ASP A 239 8.98 10.93 9.33
C ASP A 239 9.12 11.22 10.82
N LYS A 240 10.34 11.06 11.35
CA LYS A 240 10.63 11.27 12.76
C LYS A 240 10.95 12.73 13.02
N GLY A 241 10.33 13.28 14.07
CA GLY A 241 10.54 14.66 14.49
C GLY A 241 10.12 15.66 13.41
N TRP A 242 9.00 15.42 12.74
CA TRP A 242 8.44 16.36 11.76
C TRP A 242 7.89 17.62 12.43
N ASN A 243 8.22 18.79 11.88
CA ASN A 243 7.63 20.08 12.23
C ASN A 243 6.37 20.32 11.38
N PRO A 244 5.15 20.14 11.91
CA PRO A 244 3.92 20.34 11.16
C PRO A 244 3.57 21.83 10.93
N PHE A 245 4.32 22.75 11.54
CA PHE A 245 4.10 24.20 11.46
C PHE A 245 5.08 24.90 10.49
N TYR A 246 5.92 24.13 9.79
CA TYR A 246 6.86 24.71 8.83
C TYR A 246 6.14 25.68 7.86
N PRO A 247 6.70 26.88 7.52
CA PRO A 247 8.07 27.33 7.78
C PRO A 247 8.33 27.92 9.17
N GLU A 248 7.34 27.99 10.05
CA GLU A 248 7.55 28.45 11.41
C GLU A 248 8.42 27.46 12.20
N LYS A 249 9.28 27.99 13.06
CA LYS A 249 10.05 27.14 13.98
C LYS A 249 9.14 26.62 15.09
N CYS A 250 9.24 25.36 15.40
CA CYS A 250 8.60 24.79 16.58
C CYS A 250 9.63 24.22 17.56
N ASP A 251 9.29 24.25 18.84
CA ASP A 251 10.08 23.58 19.87
C ASP A 251 10.05 22.06 19.66
N ASN A 252 11.10 21.36 20.09
CA ASN A 252 11.17 19.90 19.96
C ASN A 252 9.95 19.17 20.58
N ALA A 253 9.35 19.73 21.63
CA ALA A 253 8.15 19.17 22.27
C ALA A 253 6.90 19.23 21.37
N LYS A 254 6.91 20.04 20.31
CA LYS A 254 5.81 20.17 19.32
C LYS A 254 6.08 19.40 18.03
N ARG A 255 7.26 18.80 17.89
CA ARG A 255 7.56 17.91 16.78
C ARG A 255 6.83 16.58 16.97
N ILE A 256 6.36 16.02 15.89
CA ILE A 256 5.63 14.76 15.89
C ILE A 256 6.36 13.71 15.07
N ASP A 257 6.19 12.45 15.44
CA ASP A 257 6.57 11.34 14.59
C ASP A 257 5.34 10.90 13.79
N MET A 258 5.48 10.71 12.50
CA MET A 258 4.45 10.17 11.63
C MET A 258 4.95 8.86 11.01
N THR A 259 4.16 7.80 11.12
CA THR A 259 4.43 6.50 10.49
C THR A 259 3.30 6.16 9.55
N THR A 260 3.63 5.88 8.30
CA THR A 260 2.68 5.48 7.27
C THR A 260 3.00 4.06 6.81
N LEU A 261 2.02 3.17 6.83
CA LEU A 261 2.08 1.83 6.24
C LEU A 261 1.25 1.80 4.97
N TYR A 262 1.85 1.32 3.90
CA TYR A 262 1.19 1.05 2.62
C TYR A 262 1.10 -0.46 2.44
N THR A 263 -0.12 -1.00 2.43
CA THR A 263 -0.37 -2.44 2.33
C THR A 263 -1.09 -2.79 1.05
N LEU A 264 -0.44 -3.57 0.19
CA LEU A 264 -1.02 -4.08 -1.05
C LEU A 264 -1.14 -5.61 -0.97
N SER A 265 -2.35 -6.13 -1.11
CA SER A 265 -2.64 -7.57 -1.08
C SER A 265 -2.77 -8.17 -2.47
N ALA A 266 -2.42 -9.43 -2.60
CA ALA A 266 -2.64 -10.21 -3.82
C ALA A 266 -4.12 -10.18 -4.24
N GLY A 267 -4.37 -10.06 -5.53
CA GLY A 267 -5.71 -10.06 -6.10
C GLY A 267 -6.55 -8.80 -5.82
N ARG A 268 -6.00 -7.75 -5.19
CA ARG A 268 -6.68 -6.48 -4.93
C ARG A 268 -6.03 -5.34 -5.71
N ARG A 269 -6.85 -4.40 -6.21
CA ARG A 269 -6.34 -3.18 -6.86
C ARG A 269 -5.99 -2.09 -5.86
N ASP A 270 -6.63 -2.09 -4.70
CA ASP A 270 -6.47 -1.06 -3.70
C ASP A 270 -5.28 -1.33 -2.78
N CYS A 271 -4.66 -0.24 -2.39
CA CYS A 271 -3.66 -0.18 -1.34
C CYS A 271 -4.28 0.48 -0.10
N ALA A 272 -4.21 -0.18 1.05
CA ALA A 272 -4.56 0.43 2.33
C ALA A 272 -3.41 1.33 2.81
N VAL A 273 -3.75 2.48 3.36
CA VAL A 273 -2.82 3.47 3.90
C VAL A 273 -3.18 3.75 5.35
N ASP A 274 -2.33 3.30 6.26
CA ASP A 274 -2.51 3.45 7.70
C ASP A 274 -1.47 4.42 8.24
N VAL A 275 -1.91 5.53 8.84
CA VAL A 275 -1.03 6.59 9.34
C VAL A 275 -1.23 6.75 10.83
N THR A 276 -0.18 6.56 11.59
CA THR A 276 -0.14 6.75 13.05
C THR A 276 0.79 7.88 13.43
N PHE A 277 0.51 8.52 14.55
CA PHE A 277 1.25 9.67 15.02
C PHE A 277 1.70 9.48 16.47
N LYS A 278 2.86 10.09 16.79
CA LYS A 278 3.36 10.25 18.15
C LYS A 278 3.63 11.72 18.42
N GLY A 279 3.11 12.27 19.52
CA GLY A 279 3.23 13.67 19.88
C GLY A 279 1.87 14.35 20.03
N ASP A 280 1.86 15.68 20.09
CA ASP A 280 0.62 16.46 20.18
C ASP A 280 0.01 16.67 18.81
N ILE A 281 -1.12 16.02 18.58
CA ILE A 281 -1.85 16.03 17.31
C ILE A 281 -3.26 16.66 17.42
N GLU A 282 -3.62 17.25 18.56
CA GLU A 282 -4.97 17.77 18.80
C GLU A 282 -5.42 18.78 17.76
N SER A 283 -4.50 19.67 17.33
CA SER A 283 -4.75 20.69 16.31
C SER A 283 -4.23 20.33 14.92
N LEU A 284 -3.71 19.11 14.73
CA LEU A 284 -3.06 18.71 13.48
C LEU A 284 -4.07 18.66 12.34
N LYS A 285 -3.77 19.41 11.28
CA LYS A 285 -4.47 19.34 10.01
C LYS A 285 -3.51 18.90 8.93
N LEU A 286 -4.02 18.09 8.03
CA LEU A 286 -3.28 17.50 6.95
C LEU A 286 -4.07 17.64 5.65
N ALA A 287 -3.42 17.40 4.53
CA ALA A 287 -4.06 17.34 3.23
C ALA A 287 -3.70 16.05 2.52
N THR A 288 -4.64 15.51 1.77
CA THR A 288 -4.43 14.41 0.83
C THR A 288 -5.39 14.58 -0.35
N GLY A 289 -5.36 13.68 -1.31
CA GLY A 289 -6.24 13.72 -2.46
C GLY A 289 -5.64 13.04 -3.68
N LEU A 290 -6.18 13.35 -4.85
CA LEU A 290 -5.72 12.81 -6.12
C LEU A 290 -5.12 13.92 -6.97
N ILE A 291 -4.15 13.60 -7.81
CA ILE A 291 -3.73 14.51 -8.89
C ILE A 291 -4.94 14.81 -9.79
N ASN A 292 -5.08 16.06 -10.21
CA ASN A 292 -6.03 16.43 -11.24
C ASN A 292 -5.46 16.06 -12.61
N VAL A 293 -5.73 14.83 -13.06
CA VAL A 293 -5.34 14.35 -14.39
C VAL A 293 -5.99 15.26 -15.43
N LYS A 294 -5.22 15.74 -16.39
CA LYS A 294 -5.67 16.74 -17.36
C LYS A 294 -6.96 16.33 -18.05
N ASN A 295 -7.95 17.22 -18.08
CA ASN A 295 -9.28 17.00 -18.66
C ASN A 295 -10.01 15.76 -18.10
N SER A 296 -9.74 15.38 -16.85
CA SER A 296 -10.41 14.24 -16.25
C SER A 296 -11.88 14.53 -15.91
N GLU A 297 -12.71 13.49 -16.05
CA GLU A 297 -14.02 13.45 -15.42
C GLU A 297 -13.83 13.16 -13.93
N GLU A 298 -14.53 13.90 -13.09
CA GLU A 298 -14.51 13.73 -11.63
C GLU A 298 -15.77 13.02 -11.16
N TYR A 299 -15.59 12.16 -10.15
CA TYR A 299 -16.67 11.61 -9.34
C TYR A 299 -16.39 11.86 -7.87
N SER A 300 -17.37 12.36 -7.12
CA SER A 300 -17.38 12.42 -5.67
C SER A 300 -18.76 12.07 -5.14
N ASP A 301 -18.81 11.38 -4.00
CA ASP A 301 -20.05 11.15 -3.26
C ASP A 301 -20.25 12.17 -2.11
N GLY A 302 -19.32 13.12 -1.92
CA GLY A 302 -19.30 14.08 -0.83
C GLY A 302 -19.16 13.46 0.56
N LYS A 303 -18.77 12.17 0.65
CA LYS A 303 -18.67 11.38 1.88
C LYS A 303 -17.38 10.57 1.95
N GLY A 304 -16.31 11.09 1.33
CA GLY A 304 -14.97 10.52 1.38
C GLY A 304 -14.57 9.66 0.20
N LEU A 305 -15.47 9.30 -0.70
CA LEU A 305 -15.11 8.68 -1.96
C LEU A 305 -14.93 9.74 -3.03
N ARG A 306 -13.75 9.79 -3.63
CA ARG A 306 -13.45 10.65 -4.78
C ARG A 306 -12.65 9.89 -5.80
N GLY A 307 -12.91 10.14 -7.08
CA GLY A 307 -12.17 9.55 -8.17
C GLY A 307 -12.13 10.46 -9.38
N CYS A 308 -11.21 10.17 -10.29
CA CYS A 308 -11.16 10.81 -11.59
C CYS A 308 -10.78 9.80 -12.67
N TRP A 309 -11.12 10.12 -13.92
CA TRP A 309 -10.76 9.37 -15.11
C TRP A 309 -10.28 10.35 -16.17
N GLY A 310 -9.04 10.28 -16.59
CA GLY A 310 -8.47 11.27 -17.50
C GLY A 310 -7.27 10.78 -18.27
N THR A 311 -6.81 11.61 -19.23
CA THR A 311 -5.73 11.27 -20.16
C THR A 311 -4.64 12.34 -20.10
N ASP A 312 -3.45 11.97 -19.65
CA ASP A 312 -2.32 12.89 -19.53
C ASP A 312 -0.98 12.24 -19.93
N TRP A 313 0.09 13.00 -19.84
CA TRP A 313 1.42 12.54 -20.13
C TRP A 313 1.99 11.65 -19.01
N PRO A 314 2.70 10.56 -19.33
CA PRO A 314 3.43 9.75 -18.35
C PRO A 314 4.75 10.40 -17.89
N VAL A 315 5.15 11.48 -18.55
CA VAL A 315 6.35 12.26 -18.27
C VAL A 315 6.01 13.75 -18.23
N SER A 316 6.94 14.59 -17.78
CA SER A 316 6.71 16.04 -17.84
C SER A 316 6.44 16.49 -19.29
N GLU A 317 5.58 17.49 -19.47
CA GLU A 317 5.20 17.97 -20.81
C GLU A 317 6.42 18.38 -21.67
N LYS A 318 7.52 18.84 -21.02
CA LYS A 318 8.78 19.18 -21.72
C LYS A 318 9.46 17.94 -22.32
N ASP A 319 9.27 16.78 -21.71
CA ASP A 319 9.93 15.51 -22.05
C ASP A 319 8.99 14.58 -22.83
N SER A 320 7.83 15.08 -23.27
CA SER A 320 6.77 14.29 -23.92
C SER A 320 7.11 13.77 -25.32
N ALA A 321 8.21 14.26 -25.92
CA ALA A 321 8.63 13.78 -27.24
C ALA A 321 8.91 12.26 -27.23
N GLY A 322 8.21 11.52 -28.09
CA GLY A 322 8.31 10.06 -28.16
C GLY A 322 7.41 9.29 -27.20
N HIS A 323 6.65 9.99 -26.35
CA HIS A 323 5.63 9.40 -25.49
C HIS A 323 4.22 9.61 -26.07
N LYS A 324 3.30 8.74 -25.71
CA LYS A 324 1.86 8.95 -25.90
C LYS A 324 1.22 9.32 -24.56
N ARG A 325 0.07 9.97 -24.63
CA ARG A 325 -0.73 10.19 -23.43
C ARG A 325 -1.36 8.88 -22.99
N GLU A 326 -1.45 8.69 -21.68
CA GLU A 326 -2.02 7.51 -21.06
C GLU A 326 -3.31 7.87 -20.33
N THR A 327 -4.30 6.97 -20.39
CA THR A 327 -5.58 7.17 -19.70
C THR A 327 -5.60 6.35 -18.42
N VAL A 328 -5.90 7.00 -17.31
CA VAL A 328 -5.94 6.37 -15.99
C VAL A 328 -7.20 6.78 -15.21
N GLY A 329 -7.68 5.85 -14.41
CA GLY A 329 -8.66 6.09 -13.37
C GLY A 329 -7.99 6.06 -12.00
N LEU A 330 -8.22 7.08 -11.18
CA LEU A 330 -7.68 7.19 -9.82
C LEU A 330 -8.82 7.26 -8.82
N GLY A 331 -8.67 6.63 -7.65
CA GLY A 331 -9.67 6.66 -6.59
C GLY A 331 -9.05 6.73 -5.20
N ILE A 332 -9.70 7.49 -4.32
CA ILE A 332 -9.38 7.58 -2.88
C ILE A 332 -10.67 7.43 -2.08
N CYS A 333 -10.59 6.66 -0.99
CA CYS A 333 -11.70 6.49 -0.04
C CYS A 333 -11.20 6.78 1.38
N ILE A 334 -11.70 7.86 1.99
CA ILE A 334 -11.31 8.35 3.30
C ILE A 334 -12.51 8.21 4.24
N PRO A 335 -12.37 7.61 5.44
CA PRO A 335 -13.43 7.58 6.44
C PRO A 335 -13.90 8.99 6.82
N ALA A 336 -15.21 9.14 7.03
CA ALA A 336 -15.83 10.44 7.31
C ALA A 336 -15.23 11.14 8.56
N ASP A 337 -14.86 10.38 9.59
CA ASP A 337 -14.30 10.89 10.83
C ASP A 337 -12.90 11.54 10.65
N ASN A 338 -12.18 11.15 9.60
CA ASN A 338 -10.90 11.77 9.24
C ASN A 338 -11.08 13.03 8.37
N ILE A 339 -12.25 13.31 7.82
CA ILE A 339 -12.46 14.42 6.88
C ILE A 339 -12.85 15.69 7.64
N ILE A 340 -12.08 16.76 7.43
CA ILE A 340 -12.49 18.13 7.82
C ILE A 340 -13.30 18.75 6.67
N LYS A 341 -12.78 18.63 5.44
CA LYS A 341 -13.40 19.25 4.27
C LYS A 341 -12.91 18.61 2.97
N GLU A 342 -13.82 18.36 2.05
CA GLU A 342 -13.55 18.15 0.65
C GLU A 342 -13.44 19.53 -0.03
N LEU A 343 -12.35 19.80 -0.73
CA LEU A 343 -12.13 21.07 -1.42
C LEU A 343 -12.47 20.93 -2.91
N PRO A 344 -12.89 22.01 -3.58
CA PRO A 344 -13.01 22.00 -5.03
C PRO A 344 -11.70 21.58 -5.71
N ALA A 345 -11.81 20.97 -6.89
CA ALA A 345 -10.66 20.73 -7.74
C ALA A 345 -9.90 22.02 -8.03
N ASN A 346 -8.57 21.93 -8.06
CA ASN A 346 -7.72 23.02 -8.55
C ASN A 346 -6.88 22.50 -9.74
N SER A 347 -5.98 23.32 -10.27
CA SER A 347 -5.13 22.94 -11.41
C SER A 347 -4.32 21.66 -11.21
N ASP A 348 -3.98 21.35 -9.95
CA ASP A 348 -3.02 20.31 -9.61
C ASP A 348 -3.69 19.10 -8.97
N ASN A 349 -4.77 19.28 -8.21
CA ASN A 349 -5.30 18.25 -7.35
C ASN A 349 -6.83 18.29 -7.16
N TYR A 350 -7.35 17.15 -6.72
CA TYR A 350 -8.66 16.96 -6.07
C TYR A 350 -8.44 16.80 -4.56
N PRO A 351 -8.35 17.89 -3.78
CA PRO A 351 -7.84 17.84 -2.43
C PRO A 351 -8.92 17.60 -1.36
N TYR A 352 -8.48 16.97 -0.27
CA TYR A 352 -9.15 16.91 1.03
C TYR A 352 -8.30 17.59 2.11
N VAL A 353 -8.94 18.23 3.07
CA VAL A 353 -8.34 18.55 4.37
C VAL A 353 -8.79 17.50 5.36
N VAL A 354 -7.83 16.87 6.03
CA VAL A 354 -8.06 15.73 6.92
C VAL A 354 -7.43 15.96 8.30
N LYS A 355 -7.84 15.17 9.27
CA LYS A 355 -7.31 15.15 10.64
C LYS A 355 -7.21 13.72 11.15
N PRO A 356 -6.34 13.44 12.12
CA PRO A 356 -6.39 12.18 12.85
C PRO A 356 -7.74 12.02 13.57
N ALA A 357 -8.27 10.81 13.53
CA ALA A 357 -9.38 10.36 14.37
C ALA A 357 -8.87 9.23 15.27
N LEU A 358 -9.05 9.35 16.58
CA LEU A 358 -8.48 8.42 17.56
C LEU A 358 -6.95 8.23 17.46
N GLY A 359 -6.23 9.24 16.96
CA GLY A 359 -4.79 9.18 16.81
C GLY A 359 -4.29 8.65 15.46
N GLU A 360 -5.18 8.35 14.53
CA GLU A 360 -4.86 7.68 13.27
C GLU A 360 -5.60 8.31 12.08
N ILE A 361 -5.02 8.15 10.89
CA ILE A 361 -5.72 8.35 9.63
C ILE A 361 -5.63 7.03 8.87
N HIS A 362 -6.77 6.49 8.50
CA HIS A 362 -6.86 5.30 7.66
C HIS A 362 -7.61 5.63 6.38
N TYR A 363 -7.04 5.31 5.24
CA TYR A 363 -7.71 5.50 3.96
C TYR A 363 -7.22 4.46 2.94
N HIS A 364 -7.92 4.38 1.83
CA HIS A 364 -7.57 3.48 0.74
C HIS A 364 -7.38 4.26 -0.55
N ILE A 365 -6.45 3.79 -1.39
CA ILE A 365 -6.20 4.30 -2.74
C ILE A 365 -6.31 3.17 -3.75
N THR A 366 -6.74 3.50 -4.97
CA THR A 366 -6.88 2.53 -6.06
C THR A 366 -6.69 3.21 -7.41
N PHE A 367 -6.26 2.45 -8.42
CA PHE A 367 -6.21 2.94 -9.78
C PHE A 367 -6.50 1.85 -10.82
N ALA A 368 -6.71 2.29 -12.06
CA ALA A 368 -6.77 1.45 -13.24
C ALA A 368 -6.11 2.18 -14.41
N SER A 369 -5.54 1.45 -15.34
CA SER A 369 -5.03 1.96 -16.62
C SER A 369 -5.92 1.47 -17.77
N ASP A 370 -6.21 2.34 -18.73
CA ASP A 370 -6.97 1.96 -19.93
C ASP A 370 -6.22 0.95 -20.83
N ASN A 371 -4.92 0.77 -20.59
CA ASN A 371 -4.09 -0.22 -21.31
C ASN A 371 -4.30 -1.67 -20.84
N GLU A 372 -5.02 -1.89 -19.74
CA GLU A 372 -5.27 -3.23 -19.20
C GLU A 372 -6.06 -4.10 -20.18
N THR A 373 -5.64 -5.37 -20.36
CA THR A 373 -6.31 -6.31 -21.28
C THR A 373 -6.85 -7.57 -20.58
N PHE A 374 -6.92 -7.57 -19.26
CA PHE A 374 -7.34 -8.72 -18.46
C PHE A 374 -8.78 -8.55 -17.91
N PRO A 375 -9.44 -9.65 -17.50
CA PRO A 375 -10.78 -9.57 -16.92
C PRO A 375 -10.87 -8.66 -15.71
N GLY A 376 -11.86 -7.77 -15.67
CA GLY A 376 -12.04 -6.75 -14.63
C GLY A 376 -11.29 -5.45 -14.88
N SER A 377 -10.80 -5.23 -16.11
CA SER A 377 -10.27 -3.95 -16.58
C SER A 377 -11.36 -2.93 -16.81
N PHE A 378 -10.99 -1.66 -16.76
CA PHE A 378 -11.90 -0.52 -16.96
C PHE A 378 -11.42 0.32 -18.13
N HIS A 379 -12.35 0.66 -19.05
CA HIS A 379 -12.04 1.41 -20.27
C HIS A 379 -12.95 2.64 -20.45
N THR A 380 -13.74 2.95 -19.43
CA THR A 380 -14.62 4.13 -19.42
C THR A 380 -14.74 4.70 -18.01
N PRO A 381 -14.94 6.02 -17.87
CA PRO A 381 -15.20 6.64 -16.57
C PRO A 381 -16.40 6.02 -15.86
N ALA A 382 -17.46 5.71 -16.58
CA ALA A 382 -18.69 5.13 -16.00
C ALA A 382 -18.42 3.76 -15.32
N SER A 383 -17.67 2.86 -15.98
CA SER A 383 -17.33 1.55 -15.42
C SER A 383 -16.39 1.66 -14.22
N PHE A 384 -15.42 2.56 -14.29
CA PHE A 384 -14.50 2.80 -13.18
C PHE A 384 -15.20 3.42 -11.96
N PHE A 385 -16.08 4.41 -12.17
CA PHE A 385 -16.83 5.02 -11.07
C PHE A 385 -17.83 4.06 -10.43
N GLU A 386 -18.40 3.13 -11.20
CA GLU A 386 -19.21 2.05 -10.62
C GLU A 386 -18.37 1.12 -9.74
N TYR A 387 -17.17 0.75 -10.19
CA TYR A 387 -16.21 0.02 -9.34
C TYR A 387 -15.90 0.78 -8.05
N LEU A 388 -15.65 2.09 -8.10
CA LEU A 388 -15.37 2.90 -6.91
C LEU A 388 -16.52 2.85 -5.90
N ARG A 389 -17.79 2.91 -6.35
CA ARG A 389 -18.97 2.78 -5.47
C ARG A 389 -19.02 1.42 -4.78
N GLN A 390 -18.79 0.35 -5.53
CA GLN A 390 -18.75 -1.02 -4.98
C GLN A 390 -17.57 -1.22 -4.04
N TRP A 391 -16.41 -0.69 -4.38
CA TRP A 391 -15.21 -0.72 -3.57
C TRP A 391 -15.41 0.00 -2.22
N LYS A 392 -16.00 1.19 -2.20
CA LYS A 392 -16.36 1.88 -0.95
C LYS A 392 -17.29 1.02 -0.07
N ARG A 393 -18.31 0.41 -0.65
CA ARG A 393 -19.20 -0.49 0.11
C ARG A 393 -18.44 -1.65 0.75
N GLN A 394 -17.42 -2.18 0.09
CA GLN A 394 -16.57 -3.24 0.66
C GLN A 394 -15.73 -2.72 1.83
N ILE A 395 -15.15 -1.52 1.72
CA ILE A 395 -14.37 -0.89 2.78
C ILE A 395 -15.26 -0.60 4.00
N GLU A 396 -16.44 0.00 3.80
CA GLU A 396 -17.36 0.39 4.87
C GLU A 396 -18.08 -0.80 5.52
N SER A 397 -17.97 -1.99 4.96
CA SER A 397 -18.62 -3.20 5.48
C SER A 397 -17.58 -4.30 5.77
N PRO A 398 -16.59 -4.09 6.64
CA PRO A 398 -15.54 -5.06 6.88
C PRO A 398 -16.10 -6.39 7.38
N VAL A 399 -15.36 -7.47 7.16
CA VAL A 399 -15.68 -8.77 7.75
C VAL A 399 -15.46 -8.74 9.26
N THR A 400 -16.23 -9.53 9.99
CA THR A 400 -15.99 -9.75 11.41
C THR A 400 -15.09 -10.97 11.59
N ILE A 401 -13.97 -10.80 12.28
CA ILE A 401 -13.02 -11.87 12.61
C ILE A 401 -13.07 -12.13 14.10
N THR A 402 -13.26 -13.38 14.49
CA THR A 402 -13.15 -13.83 15.87
C THR A 402 -12.18 -14.99 15.99
N THR A 403 -11.34 -14.98 17.01
CA THR A 403 -10.33 -16.01 17.25
C THR A 403 -10.55 -16.68 18.60
N LYS A 404 -10.27 -17.99 18.68
CA LYS A 404 -10.29 -18.77 19.90
C LYS A 404 -9.07 -19.69 19.91
N ASP A 405 -8.30 -19.68 20.99
CA ASP A 405 -7.21 -20.63 21.17
C ASP A 405 -7.76 -22.04 21.35
N VAL A 406 -7.10 -23.01 20.70
CA VAL A 406 -7.44 -24.43 20.73
C VAL A 406 -6.17 -25.19 21.10
N PHE A 407 -6.28 -26.15 21.99
CA PHE A 407 -5.20 -27.06 22.33
C PHE A 407 -5.36 -28.32 21.47
N LEU A 408 -4.33 -28.64 20.65
CA LEU A 408 -4.27 -29.82 19.80
C LEU A 408 -3.46 -30.94 20.48
#